data_880582da212ecf22287240a0484ac92c
#
_entry.id   880582da212ecf22287240a0484ac92c
#
_cell.length_a   1.000
_cell.length_b   1.000
_cell.length_c   1.000
_cell.angle_alpha   90.00
_cell.angle_beta   90.00
_cell.angle_gamma   90.00
#
_symmetry.space_group_name_H-M   'P 1'
#
loop_
_entity.id
_entity.type
_entity.pdbx_description
1 polymer ?
#
loop_
_entity_poly.entity_id
_entity_poly.type
_entity_poly.pdbx_seq_one_letter_code
_entity_poly.pdbx_strand_id
1 'polypeptide(L)'
;MRQSTVHCLSRLVLAAIFTGLAAGNAAALTLKPWKDELFGYGTVIETADDGALRVVDYQELRDINGRDQVPERRVKAAYVSTAVKKAQKNATVATPAGPIDVAMTGKAEGAAFTVIFIHGRGGDRRLGNNDWNFGGNFNRLKNLAVQNGGVYYAPSVPSFDDKGAARISGLILTAKALSPEAPVILACASMGSFICARVARDPAAVKSLAGMVLMGGAADGDYGGTPAFKAKLPVFFTHGDSDSVYQANDQIAVFRRLRKAGVPARFVLFQTGGHGTPVRMTDWRETLNWLFAQ
;
A
#
# COMPACT_ATOMS: atom_id res chain seq x y z
N MET A 1 65.89 52.95 37.87
CA MET A 1 65.20 51.68 38.14
C MET A 1 63.86 51.66 37.37
N ARG A 2 63.79 50.95 36.27
CA ARG A 2 62.57 50.77 35.46
C ARG A 2 62.32 49.27 35.40
N GLN A 3 61.18 48.83 35.97
CA GLN A 3 60.71 47.44 35.89
C GLN A 3 59.90 47.30 34.57
N SER A 4 60.32 46.33 33.79
CA SER A 4 59.59 45.91 32.57
C SER A 4 58.68 44.76 32.90
N THR A 5 57.37 44.97 32.73
CA THR A 5 56.33 43.96 32.89
C THR A 5 56.15 43.22 31.59
N VAL A 6 56.40 41.93 31.56
CA VAL A 6 56.16 41.06 30.37
C VAL A 6 54.74 40.50 30.50
N HIS A 7 53.90 40.87 29.50
CA HIS A 7 52.56 40.28 29.35
C HIS A 7 52.62 39.04 28.51
N CYS A 8 52.31 37.90 29.15
CA CYS A 8 52.15 36.61 28.47
C CYS A 8 50.71 36.47 27.96
N LEU A 9 50.50 36.58 26.62
CA LEU A 9 49.22 36.32 25.98
C LEU A 9 49.04 34.80 25.73
N SER A 10 48.23 34.16 26.52
CA SER A 10 47.81 32.77 26.27
C SER A 10 46.73 32.77 25.18
N ARG A 11 47.03 32.19 24.01
CA ARG A 11 46.04 31.95 22.93
C ARG A 11 45.34 30.61 23.21
N LEU A 12 44.07 30.68 23.60
CA LEU A 12 43.16 29.53 23.61
C LEU A 12 42.79 29.20 22.17
N VAL A 13 43.18 28.03 21.69
CA VAL A 13 42.74 27.45 20.43
C VAL A 13 41.48 26.63 20.75
N LEU A 14 40.33 27.14 20.35
CA LEU A 14 39.04 26.39 20.42
C LEU A 14 38.99 25.44 19.24
N ALA A 15 39.20 24.15 19.48
CA ALA A 15 38.98 23.08 18.49
C ALA A 15 37.47 22.79 18.39
N ALA A 16 36.83 23.25 17.32
CA ALA A 16 35.46 22.89 17.00
C ALA A 16 35.45 21.45 16.46
N ILE A 17 34.93 20.50 17.25
CA ILE A 17 34.68 19.13 16.82
C ILE A 17 33.39 19.16 15.99
N PHE A 18 33.50 19.12 14.65
CA PHE A 18 32.41 18.85 13.74
C PHE A 18 32.08 17.35 13.79
N THR A 19 31.12 16.96 14.61
CA THR A 19 30.49 15.63 14.47
C THR A 19 29.58 15.65 13.25
N GLY A 20 30.12 15.23 12.11
CA GLY A 20 29.31 14.96 10.92
C GLY A 20 28.35 13.84 11.20
N LEU A 21 27.05 14.13 11.37
CA LEU A 21 26.00 13.11 11.25
C LEU A 21 26.07 12.56 9.83
N ALA A 22 26.64 11.39 9.65
CA ALA A 22 26.44 10.61 8.44
C ALA A 22 24.94 10.23 8.40
N ALA A 23 24.15 10.93 7.59
CA ALA A 23 22.82 10.47 7.21
C ALA A 23 23.04 9.18 6.41
N GLY A 24 22.99 8.05 7.08
CA GLY A 24 22.97 6.75 6.43
C GLY A 24 21.75 6.70 5.55
N ASN A 25 21.92 6.59 4.23
CA ASN A 25 20.85 6.22 3.31
C ASN A 25 20.32 4.86 3.77
N ALA A 26 19.21 4.84 4.49
CA ALA A 26 18.51 3.59 4.77
C ALA A 26 18.15 2.99 3.40
N ALA A 27 18.71 1.82 3.10
CA ALA A 27 18.36 1.13 1.86
C ALA A 27 16.84 0.92 1.81
N ALA A 28 16.22 1.22 0.67
CA ALA A 28 14.78 1.05 0.48
C ALA A 28 14.39 -0.40 0.81
N LEU A 29 13.31 -0.57 1.56
CA LEU A 29 12.81 -1.90 1.92
C LEU A 29 12.45 -2.69 0.67
N THR A 30 13.07 -3.85 0.51
CA THR A 30 12.80 -4.77 -0.60
C THR A 30 12.30 -6.10 -0.07
N LEU A 31 11.12 -6.51 -0.49
CA LEU A 31 10.50 -7.75 -0.04
C LEU A 31 11.16 -8.97 -0.67
N LYS A 32 11.46 -9.99 0.13
CA LYS A 32 11.85 -11.32 -0.36
C LYS A 32 10.72 -11.91 -1.21
N PRO A 33 11.05 -12.68 -2.27
CA PRO A 33 10.06 -13.29 -3.15
C PRO A 33 9.24 -14.36 -2.43
N TRP A 34 7.97 -14.49 -2.82
CA TRP A 34 7.11 -15.58 -2.40
C TRP A 34 6.19 -15.97 -3.55
N LYS A 35 6.46 -17.12 -4.17
CA LYS A 35 5.72 -17.70 -5.31
C LYS A 35 5.51 -16.70 -6.47
N ASP A 36 6.52 -15.87 -6.75
CA ASP A 36 6.42 -14.80 -7.75
C ASP A 36 6.09 -15.33 -9.14
N GLU A 37 6.58 -16.53 -9.45
CA GLU A 37 6.31 -17.24 -10.70
C GLU A 37 4.82 -17.54 -10.93
N LEU A 38 4.02 -17.60 -9.85
CA LEU A 38 2.58 -17.83 -9.90
C LEU A 38 1.75 -16.54 -9.91
N PHE A 39 2.34 -15.42 -9.44
CA PHE A 39 1.60 -14.18 -9.18
C PHE A 39 2.10 -12.97 -9.94
N GLY A 40 3.27 -13.04 -10.54
CA GLY A 40 3.79 -11.95 -11.37
C GLY A 40 2.85 -11.59 -12.51
N TYR A 41 2.94 -10.35 -12.98
CA TYR A 41 2.19 -9.95 -14.17
C TYR A 41 2.61 -10.80 -15.38
N GLY A 42 1.64 -11.14 -16.21
CA GLY A 42 1.88 -11.80 -17.50
C GLY A 42 2.58 -10.87 -18.50
N THR A 43 2.40 -11.14 -19.78
CA THR A 43 2.99 -10.33 -20.86
C THR A 43 2.48 -8.89 -20.79
N VAL A 44 3.38 -7.93 -20.77
CA VAL A 44 3.06 -6.51 -21.01
C VAL A 44 2.95 -6.32 -22.53
N ILE A 45 1.76 -5.96 -23.01
CA ILE A 45 1.47 -5.81 -24.45
C ILE A 45 1.56 -4.35 -24.91
N GLU A 46 1.45 -3.40 -23.98
CA GLU A 46 1.55 -1.97 -24.25
C GLU A 46 2.12 -1.23 -23.06
N THR A 47 2.89 -0.17 -23.31
CA THR A 47 3.35 0.79 -22.30
C THR A 47 3.09 2.20 -22.78
N ALA A 48 2.68 3.06 -21.87
CA ALA A 48 2.45 4.48 -22.09
C ALA A 48 2.98 5.31 -20.92
N ASP A 49 2.92 6.64 -21.03
CA ASP A 49 3.30 7.57 -19.98
C ASP A 49 4.71 7.27 -19.41
N ASP A 50 5.71 7.14 -20.30
CA ASP A 50 7.12 6.79 -20.00
C ASP A 50 7.27 5.46 -19.24
N GLY A 51 6.45 4.46 -19.59
CA GLY A 51 6.44 3.13 -18.96
C GLY A 51 5.74 3.08 -17.59
N ALA A 52 5.14 4.18 -17.13
CA ALA A 52 4.41 4.22 -15.87
C ALA A 52 3.00 3.65 -15.97
N LEU A 53 2.42 3.60 -17.18
CA LEU A 53 1.22 2.85 -17.49
C LEU A 53 1.61 1.61 -18.29
N ARG A 54 1.16 0.44 -17.83
CA ARG A 54 1.37 -0.84 -18.52
C ARG A 54 0.03 -1.52 -18.74
N VAL A 55 -0.19 -2.01 -19.95
CA VAL A 55 -1.30 -2.91 -20.29
C VAL A 55 -0.80 -4.34 -20.25
N VAL A 56 -1.42 -5.17 -19.44
CA VAL A 56 -1.09 -6.59 -19.26
C VAL A 56 -2.09 -7.43 -20.03
N ASP A 57 -1.59 -8.40 -20.81
CA ASP A 57 -2.42 -9.42 -21.44
C ASP A 57 -3.13 -10.25 -20.36
N TYR A 58 -4.44 -10.07 -20.26
CA TYR A 58 -5.30 -10.81 -19.35
C TYR A 58 -6.56 -11.25 -20.08
N GLN A 59 -6.93 -12.51 -19.88
CA GLN A 59 -8.18 -13.08 -20.38
C GLN A 59 -8.85 -13.86 -19.26
N GLU A 60 -10.07 -13.47 -18.91
CA GLU A 60 -10.75 -13.99 -17.71
C GLU A 60 -10.81 -15.52 -17.70
N LEU A 61 -11.26 -16.15 -18.81
CA LEU A 61 -11.37 -17.61 -18.85
C LEU A 61 -10.01 -18.29 -18.73
N ARG A 62 -8.99 -17.82 -19.46
CA ARG A 62 -7.64 -18.39 -19.42
C ARG A 62 -7.03 -18.26 -18.02
N ASP A 63 -7.06 -17.06 -17.44
CA ASP A 63 -6.31 -16.74 -16.23
C ASP A 63 -7.06 -17.14 -14.95
N ILE A 64 -8.40 -17.14 -14.98
CA ILE A 64 -9.18 -17.74 -13.88
C ILE A 64 -8.99 -19.26 -13.89
N ASN A 65 -9.18 -19.94 -15.02
CA ASN A 65 -9.02 -21.38 -15.10
C ASN A 65 -7.57 -21.82 -14.86
N GLY A 66 -6.60 -20.96 -15.18
CA GLY A 66 -5.19 -21.17 -14.84
C GLY A 66 -4.96 -21.23 -13.32
N ARG A 67 -5.61 -20.36 -12.56
CA ARG A 67 -5.44 -20.24 -11.10
C ARG A 67 -6.47 -21.00 -10.29
N ASP A 68 -7.74 -21.00 -10.70
CA ASP A 68 -8.85 -21.51 -9.90
C ASP A 68 -9.25 -22.93 -10.29
N GLN A 69 -9.87 -23.60 -9.34
CA GLN A 69 -10.69 -24.79 -9.59
C GLN A 69 -12.06 -24.27 -10.05
N VAL A 70 -12.46 -24.63 -11.28
CA VAL A 70 -13.72 -24.21 -11.88
C VAL A 70 -14.74 -25.36 -11.68
N PRO A 71 -15.99 -25.09 -11.29
CA PRO A 71 -16.68 -23.79 -11.20
C PRO A 71 -16.55 -23.06 -9.85
N GLU A 72 -15.89 -23.59 -8.84
CA GLU A 72 -15.88 -23.09 -7.45
C GLU A 72 -15.20 -21.74 -7.29
N ARG A 73 -14.44 -21.29 -8.28
CA ARG A 73 -13.58 -20.08 -8.22
C ARG A 73 -12.71 -20.02 -6.97
N ARG A 74 -12.30 -21.21 -6.52
CA ARG A 74 -11.36 -21.43 -5.44
C ARG A 74 -9.98 -21.65 -6.04
N VAL A 75 -8.99 -20.88 -5.62
CA VAL A 75 -7.64 -21.03 -6.17
C VAL A 75 -7.06 -22.41 -5.91
N LYS A 76 -6.28 -22.93 -6.86
CA LYS A 76 -5.57 -24.21 -6.73
C LYS A 76 -4.60 -24.18 -5.55
N ALA A 77 -4.39 -25.32 -4.89
CA ALA A 77 -3.57 -25.44 -3.68
C ALA A 77 -2.11 -24.94 -3.86
N ALA A 78 -1.57 -25.03 -5.08
CA ALA A 78 -0.22 -24.54 -5.38
C ALA A 78 -0.03 -23.04 -5.05
N TYR A 79 -1.09 -22.24 -5.13
CA TYR A 79 -1.09 -20.81 -4.87
C TYR A 79 -1.16 -20.44 -3.38
N VAL A 80 -1.51 -21.39 -2.49
CA VAL A 80 -1.81 -21.12 -1.09
C VAL A 80 -0.78 -21.75 -0.16
N SER A 81 -0.42 -21.05 0.91
CA SER A 81 0.21 -21.64 2.09
C SER A 81 -0.59 -21.27 3.33
N THR A 82 -1.16 -22.26 3.98
CA THR A 82 -1.93 -22.07 5.22
C THR A 82 -1.05 -21.95 6.46
N ALA A 83 0.26 -22.11 6.34
CA ALA A 83 1.21 -21.91 7.45
C ALA A 83 1.11 -20.49 8.05
N VAL A 84 0.73 -19.50 7.23
CA VAL A 84 0.50 -18.11 7.65
C VAL A 84 -0.61 -17.96 8.71
N LYS A 85 -1.52 -18.92 8.84
CA LYS A 85 -2.59 -18.90 9.84
C LYS A 85 -2.08 -18.83 11.27
N LYS A 86 -0.88 -19.34 11.55
CA LYS A 86 -0.24 -19.25 12.88
C LYS A 86 0.03 -17.81 13.31
N ALA A 87 0.22 -16.91 12.35
CA ALA A 87 0.45 -15.48 12.59
C ALA A 87 -0.82 -14.64 12.44
N GLN A 88 -1.99 -15.28 12.30
CA GLN A 88 -3.26 -14.62 12.00
C GLN A 88 -4.16 -14.59 13.24
N LYS A 89 -4.80 -13.45 13.49
CA LYS A 89 -5.81 -13.32 14.53
C LYS A 89 -6.89 -12.31 14.15
N ASN A 90 -8.08 -12.46 14.70
CA ASN A 90 -9.09 -11.42 14.74
C ASN A 90 -8.89 -10.57 15.99
N ALA A 91 -9.02 -9.27 15.86
CA ALA A 91 -8.90 -8.32 16.95
C ALA A 91 -9.87 -7.15 16.75
N THR A 92 -10.20 -6.48 17.84
CA THR A 92 -10.82 -5.16 17.82
C THR A 92 -9.76 -4.16 18.23
N VAL A 93 -9.37 -3.28 17.31
CA VAL A 93 -8.36 -2.24 17.54
C VAL A 93 -9.05 -0.98 18.04
N ALA A 94 -8.63 -0.47 19.19
CA ALA A 94 -9.05 0.83 19.67
C ALA A 94 -8.39 1.92 18.81
N THR A 95 -9.18 2.85 18.31
CA THR A 95 -8.71 4.01 17.55
C THR A 95 -9.30 5.30 18.12
N PRO A 96 -8.71 6.47 17.87
CA PRO A 96 -9.29 7.75 18.31
C PRO A 96 -10.73 7.98 17.82
N ALA A 97 -11.11 7.38 16.69
CA ALA A 97 -12.45 7.49 16.11
C ALA A 97 -13.41 6.34 16.51
N GLY A 98 -13.00 5.54 17.51
CA GLY A 98 -13.74 4.38 18.01
C GLY A 98 -13.16 3.05 17.55
N PRO A 99 -13.63 1.94 18.11
CA PRO A 99 -13.10 0.61 17.85
C PRO A 99 -13.37 0.17 16.41
N ILE A 100 -12.46 -0.63 15.84
CA ILE A 100 -12.60 -1.25 14.53
C ILE A 100 -12.19 -2.72 14.59
N ASP A 101 -13.04 -3.59 14.08
CA ASP A 101 -12.74 -5.00 13.95
C ASP A 101 -11.82 -5.26 12.77
N VAL A 102 -10.77 -6.01 13.01
CA VAL A 102 -9.77 -6.36 11.99
C VAL A 102 -9.47 -7.84 12.00
N ALA A 103 -9.15 -8.41 10.83
CA ALA A 103 -8.31 -9.58 10.74
C ALA A 103 -6.86 -9.10 10.56
N MET A 104 -5.97 -9.53 11.42
CA MET A 104 -4.57 -9.13 11.40
C MET A 104 -3.68 -10.34 11.14
N THR A 105 -2.65 -10.16 10.32
CA THR A 105 -1.64 -11.20 10.06
C THR A 105 -0.24 -10.60 10.19
N GLY A 106 0.59 -11.20 11.02
CA GLY A 106 1.91 -10.68 11.38
C GLY A 106 1.94 -10.03 12.77
N LYS A 107 3.06 -9.42 13.12
CA LYS A 107 3.28 -8.76 14.42
C LYS A 107 3.15 -7.24 14.23
N ALA A 108 2.27 -6.61 15.00
CA ALA A 108 1.99 -5.18 14.86
C ALA A 108 3.11 -4.29 15.42
N GLU A 109 3.68 -4.66 16.57
CA GLU A 109 4.79 -3.93 17.19
C GLU A 109 6.11 -4.26 16.51
N GLY A 110 6.85 -3.22 16.13
CA GLY A 110 8.13 -3.35 15.45
C GLY A 110 8.02 -4.00 14.06
N ALA A 111 6.88 -3.83 13.39
CA ALA A 111 6.71 -4.29 12.02
C ALA A 111 7.68 -3.57 11.08
N ALA A 112 8.23 -4.28 10.09
CA ALA A 112 9.04 -3.68 9.03
C ALA A 112 8.22 -2.82 8.07
N PHE A 113 6.93 -3.14 7.89
CA PHE A 113 5.95 -2.36 7.13
C PHE A 113 4.53 -2.77 7.53
N THR A 114 3.58 -1.94 7.17
CA THR A 114 2.14 -2.19 7.37
C THR A 114 1.39 -2.07 6.05
N VAL A 115 0.48 -3.02 5.80
CA VAL A 115 -0.52 -2.91 4.72
C VAL A 115 -1.92 -2.98 5.33
N ILE A 116 -2.76 -2.00 5.01
CA ILE A 116 -4.18 -1.96 5.41
C ILE A 116 -5.02 -2.10 4.15
N PHE A 117 -5.80 -3.19 4.03
CA PHE A 117 -6.65 -3.45 2.88
C PHE A 117 -8.11 -3.12 3.17
N ILE A 118 -8.70 -2.24 2.38
CA ILE A 118 -10.09 -1.82 2.47
C ILE A 118 -10.91 -2.54 1.40
N HIS A 119 -11.88 -3.33 1.86
CA HIS A 119 -12.81 -4.06 1.00
C HIS A 119 -13.80 -3.15 0.25
N GLY A 120 -14.46 -3.70 -0.77
CA GLY A 120 -15.58 -3.06 -1.47
C GLY A 120 -16.93 -3.31 -0.80
N ARG A 121 -18.03 -2.96 -1.52
CA ARG A 121 -19.42 -3.12 -1.07
C ARG A 121 -19.71 -4.56 -0.66
N GLY A 122 -20.40 -4.73 0.46
CA GLY A 122 -20.81 -6.05 0.99
C GLY A 122 -19.68 -6.87 1.58
N GLY A 123 -18.43 -6.37 1.59
CA GLY A 123 -17.29 -7.01 2.23
C GLY A 123 -17.19 -6.67 3.72
N ASP A 124 -16.30 -7.39 4.38
CA ASP A 124 -15.81 -7.14 5.73
C ASP A 124 -14.38 -7.72 5.87
N ARG A 125 -13.85 -7.78 7.10
CA ARG A 125 -12.53 -8.35 7.37
C ARG A 125 -12.34 -9.77 6.83
N ARG A 126 -13.40 -10.56 6.68
CA ARG A 126 -13.34 -11.96 6.19
C ARG A 126 -12.94 -12.01 4.72
N LEU A 127 -13.33 -11.00 3.91
CA LEU A 127 -12.95 -10.95 2.50
C LEU A 127 -11.44 -10.84 2.34
N GLY A 128 -10.79 -9.81 2.92
CA GLY A 128 -9.34 -9.62 2.85
C GLY A 128 -8.53 -10.68 3.61
N ASN A 129 -9.20 -11.46 4.45
CA ASN A 129 -8.59 -12.56 5.21
C ASN A 129 -8.72 -13.93 4.54
N ASN A 130 -9.47 -14.05 3.45
CA ASN A 130 -9.72 -15.31 2.78
C ASN A 130 -8.47 -15.79 2.02
N ASP A 131 -8.07 -17.05 2.26
CA ASP A 131 -6.88 -17.63 1.62
C ASP A 131 -7.12 -18.08 0.18
N TRP A 132 -8.37 -18.33 -0.20
CA TRP A 132 -8.72 -19.08 -1.40
C TRP A 132 -9.41 -18.28 -2.48
N ASN A 133 -10.09 -17.19 -2.11
CA ASN A 133 -10.78 -16.33 -3.05
C ASN A 133 -9.80 -15.38 -3.77
N PHE A 134 -10.25 -14.75 -4.83
CA PHE A 134 -9.45 -13.81 -5.61
C PHE A 134 -8.09 -14.37 -6.03
N GLY A 135 -8.08 -15.63 -6.52
CA GLY A 135 -6.87 -16.27 -6.99
C GLY A 135 -5.78 -16.45 -5.93
N GLY A 136 -6.16 -16.51 -4.64
CA GLY A 136 -5.21 -16.64 -3.53
C GLY A 136 -4.41 -15.38 -3.21
N ASN A 137 -4.77 -14.24 -3.81
CA ASN A 137 -3.94 -13.03 -3.73
C ASN A 137 -3.87 -12.43 -2.32
N PHE A 138 -4.90 -12.61 -1.49
CA PHE A 138 -4.82 -12.25 -0.06
C PHE A 138 -3.90 -13.20 0.73
N ASN A 139 -3.89 -14.50 0.39
CA ASN A 139 -2.94 -15.44 0.99
C ASN A 139 -1.51 -15.04 0.64
N ARG A 140 -1.26 -14.64 -0.62
CA ARG A 140 0.04 -14.10 -1.03
C ARG A 140 0.47 -12.89 -0.20
N LEU A 141 -0.40 -11.88 -0.07
CA LEU A 141 -0.11 -10.67 0.69
C LEU A 141 0.21 -10.98 2.16
N LYS A 142 -0.56 -11.88 2.78
CA LYS A 142 -0.31 -12.35 4.15
C LYS A 142 1.05 -13.04 4.30
N ASN A 143 1.41 -13.92 3.36
CA ASN A 143 2.70 -14.61 3.38
C ASN A 143 3.87 -13.64 3.14
N LEU A 144 3.73 -12.69 2.21
CA LEU A 144 4.72 -11.62 2.01
C LEU A 144 4.91 -10.80 3.28
N ALA A 145 3.81 -10.43 3.96
CA ALA A 145 3.89 -9.68 5.22
C ALA A 145 4.67 -10.46 6.28
N VAL A 146 4.26 -11.69 6.59
CA VAL A 146 4.91 -12.50 7.64
C VAL A 146 6.38 -12.79 7.31
N GLN A 147 6.67 -13.18 6.08
CA GLN A 147 8.03 -13.53 5.66
C GLN A 147 9.02 -12.35 5.72
N ASN A 148 8.51 -11.13 5.57
CA ASN A 148 9.32 -9.92 5.54
C ASN A 148 9.15 -9.06 6.82
N GLY A 149 8.65 -9.63 7.90
CA GLY A 149 8.50 -8.94 9.19
C GLY A 149 7.45 -7.84 9.21
N GLY A 150 6.57 -7.79 8.20
CA GLY A 150 5.48 -6.83 8.11
C GLY A 150 4.20 -7.29 8.81
N VAL A 151 3.22 -6.41 8.83
CA VAL A 151 1.87 -6.69 9.32
C VAL A 151 0.82 -6.31 8.27
N TYR A 152 -0.17 -7.16 8.12
CA TYR A 152 -1.32 -6.96 7.24
C TYR A 152 -2.59 -6.84 8.05
N TYR A 153 -3.39 -5.81 7.78
CA TYR A 153 -4.72 -5.59 8.35
C TYR A 153 -5.79 -5.65 7.28
N ALA A 154 -6.85 -6.40 7.53
CA ALA A 154 -8.12 -6.35 6.80
C ALA A 154 -9.21 -5.90 7.79
N PRO A 155 -9.56 -4.61 7.87
CA PRO A 155 -10.63 -4.13 8.73
C PRO A 155 -12.02 -4.42 8.16
N SER A 156 -13.03 -4.51 9.06
CA SER A 156 -14.44 -4.37 8.69
C SER A 156 -14.79 -2.89 8.67
N VAL A 157 -14.90 -2.31 7.48
CA VAL A 157 -15.28 -0.90 7.34
C VAL A 157 -16.80 -0.78 7.51
N PRO A 158 -17.28 -0.04 8.51
CA PRO A 158 -18.70 0.01 8.83
C PRO A 158 -19.54 0.78 7.79
N SER A 159 -18.92 1.75 7.12
CA SER A 159 -19.52 2.59 6.08
C SER A 159 -18.44 3.21 5.20
N PHE A 160 -18.80 3.55 3.96
CA PHE A 160 -17.87 4.19 3.00
C PHE A 160 -18.00 5.72 3.01
N ASP A 161 -18.32 6.29 4.16
CA ASP A 161 -18.48 7.71 4.44
C ASP A 161 -17.38 8.26 5.35
N ASP A 162 -17.57 9.46 5.89
CA ASP A 162 -16.60 10.12 6.76
C ASP A 162 -16.40 9.37 8.09
N LYS A 163 -17.43 8.66 8.60
CA LYS A 163 -17.29 7.85 9.82
C LYS A 163 -16.40 6.65 9.59
N GLY A 164 -16.60 5.95 8.45
CA GLY A 164 -15.72 4.86 8.05
C GLY A 164 -14.30 5.33 7.82
N ALA A 165 -14.12 6.44 7.13
CA ALA A 165 -12.81 7.03 6.88
C ALA A 165 -12.09 7.44 8.16
N ALA A 166 -12.79 8.08 9.12
CA ALA A 166 -12.20 8.45 10.41
C ALA A 166 -11.67 7.23 11.17
N ARG A 167 -12.38 6.10 11.16
CA ARG A 167 -11.89 4.86 11.78
C ARG A 167 -10.66 4.30 11.09
N ILE A 168 -10.59 4.39 9.76
CA ILE A 168 -9.40 3.96 9.00
C ILE A 168 -8.23 4.91 9.25
N SER A 169 -8.44 6.23 9.26
CA SER A 169 -7.42 7.19 9.69
C SER A 169 -6.89 6.84 11.10
N GLY A 170 -7.80 6.56 12.03
CA GLY A 170 -7.43 6.12 13.38
C GLY A 170 -6.62 4.82 13.39
N LEU A 171 -6.96 3.82 12.54
CA LEU A 171 -6.19 2.59 12.40
C LEU A 171 -4.79 2.84 11.84
N ILE A 172 -4.66 3.75 10.85
CA ILE A 172 -3.36 4.17 10.29
C ILE A 172 -2.48 4.78 11.39
N LEU A 173 -3.02 5.71 12.18
CA LEU A 173 -2.29 6.34 13.28
C LEU A 173 -1.88 5.32 14.35
N THR A 174 -2.76 4.40 14.71
CA THR A 174 -2.47 3.32 15.67
C THR A 174 -1.36 2.40 15.14
N ALA A 175 -1.43 1.98 13.87
CA ALA A 175 -0.40 1.15 13.25
C ALA A 175 0.95 1.87 13.21
N LYS A 176 0.96 3.17 12.90
CA LYS A 176 2.19 3.99 12.90
C LYS A 176 2.76 4.17 14.31
N ALA A 177 1.91 4.30 15.34
CA ALA A 177 2.36 4.37 16.74
C ALA A 177 3.01 3.07 17.23
N LEU A 178 2.48 1.90 16.78
CA LEU A 178 3.05 0.58 17.12
C LEU A 178 4.37 0.28 16.38
N SER A 179 4.60 0.90 15.25
CA SER A 179 5.78 0.71 14.41
C SER A 179 6.16 2.05 13.76
N PRO A 180 6.81 2.97 14.50
CA PRO A 180 7.05 4.35 14.06
C PRO A 180 7.85 4.47 12.76
N GLU A 181 8.81 3.57 12.54
CA GLU A 181 9.65 3.59 11.34
C GLU A 181 9.02 2.85 10.14
N ALA A 182 8.00 2.03 10.38
CA ALA A 182 7.37 1.23 9.33
C ALA A 182 6.64 2.11 8.30
N PRO A 183 6.87 1.92 6.99
CA PRO A 183 6.01 2.48 5.97
C PRO A 183 4.62 1.85 6.05
N VAL A 184 3.57 2.69 6.00
CA VAL A 184 2.17 2.25 6.01
C VAL A 184 1.58 2.44 4.62
N ILE A 185 1.07 1.36 4.03
CA ILE A 185 0.39 1.37 2.74
C ILE A 185 -1.11 1.15 2.94
N LEU A 186 -1.91 2.05 2.38
CA LEU A 186 -3.37 1.93 2.35
C LEU A 186 -3.81 1.41 0.97
N ALA A 187 -4.44 0.24 0.94
CA ALA A 187 -4.90 -0.41 -0.28
C ALA A 187 -6.43 -0.48 -0.30
N CYS A 188 -7.07 0.05 -1.33
CA CYS A 188 -8.52 0.17 -1.43
C CYS A 188 -9.06 -0.49 -2.69
N ALA A 189 -10.03 -1.38 -2.54
CA ALA A 189 -10.69 -2.06 -3.65
C ALA A 189 -12.13 -1.55 -3.85
N SER A 190 -12.55 -1.33 -5.11
CA SER A 190 -13.94 -0.99 -5.45
C SER A 190 -14.45 0.21 -4.63
N MET A 191 -15.57 0.09 -3.94
CA MET A 191 -16.11 1.13 -3.03
C MET A 191 -15.15 1.53 -1.90
N GLY A 192 -14.17 0.69 -1.56
CA GLY A 192 -13.10 1.09 -0.65
C GLY A 192 -12.34 2.33 -1.12
N SER A 193 -12.34 2.62 -2.42
CA SER A 193 -11.76 3.85 -2.98
C SER A 193 -12.34 5.13 -2.38
N PHE A 194 -13.62 5.12 -1.95
CA PHE A 194 -14.22 6.25 -1.26
C PHE A 194 -13.59 6.50 0.12
N ILE A 195 -13.11 5.45 0.77
CA ILE A 195 -12.32 5.59 2.02
C ILE A 195 -10.95 6.17 1.69
N CYS A 196 -10.23 5.62 0.69
CA CYS A 196 -8.95 6.17 0.26
C CYS A 196 -9.05 7.66 -0.10
N ALA A 197 -10.09 8.05 -0.85
CA ALA A 197 -10.33 9.44 -1.22
C ALA A 197 -10.52 10.36 0.00
N ARG A 198 -11.23 9.90 1.03
CA ARG A 198 -11.43 10.66 2.28
C ARG A 198 -10.18 10.71 3.14
N VAL A 199 -9.48 9.59 3.27
CA VAL A 199 -8.17 9.53 3.98
C VAL A 199 -7.14 10.44 3.30
N ALA A 200 -7.16 10.56 1.97
CA ALA A 200 -6.30 11.50 1.24
C ALA A 200 -6.52 12.98 1.63
N ARG A 201 -7.67 13.30 2.25
CA ARG A 201 -8.04 14.63 2.76
C ARG A 201 -7.70 14.84 4.23
N ASP A 202 -7.26 13.80 4.93
CA ASP A 202 -6.84 13.85 6.34
C ASP A 202 -5.32 14.07 6.46
N PRO A 203 -4.84 15.27 6.86
CA PRO A 203 -3.41 15.55 6.92
C PRO A 203 -2.64 14.65 7.88
N ALA A 204 -3.25 14.22 9.00
CA ALA A 204 -2.60 13.37 9.99
C ALA A 204 -2.41 11.95 9.46
N ALA A 205 -3.43 11.39 8.83
CA ALA A 205 -3.33 10.09 8.17
C ALA A 205 -2.32 10.13 7.01
N VAL A 206 -2.38 11.15 6.16
CA VAL A 206 -1.46 11.33 5.02
C VAL A 206 0.00 11.38 5.47
N LYS A 207 0.32 12.10 6.54
CA LYS A 207 1.69 12.17 7.10
C LYS A 207 2.20 10.80 7.55
N SER A 208 1.30 9.88 7.89
CA SER A 208 1.62 8.53 8.36
C SER A 208 1.70 7.50 7.24
N LEU A 209 1.23 7.83 6.03
CA LEU A 209 1.23 6.95 4.88
C LEU A 209 2.54 7.07 4.07
N ALA A 210 3.00 5.95 3.54
CA ALA A 210 4.07 5.86 2.55
C ALA A 210 3.51 5.68 1.12
N GLY A 211 2.23 5.39 0.96
CA GLY A 211 1.59 5.29 -0.34
C GLY A 211 0.19 4.68 -0.30
N MET A 212 -0.48 4.72 -1.44
CA MET A 212 -1.80 4.11 -1.62
C MET A 212 -1.81 3.16 -2.82
N VAL A 213 -2.68 2.13 -2.75
CA VAL A 213 -3.00 1.22 -3.87
C VAL A 213 -4.49 1.33 -4.14
N LEU A 214 -4.87 1.66 -5.37
CA LEU A 214 -6.26 1.76 -5.81
C LEU A 214 -6.58 0.66 -6.81
N MET A 215 -7.45 -0.25 -6.44
CA MET A 215 -7.76 -1.47 -7.20
C MET A 215 -9.20 -1.42 -7.71
N GLY A 216 -9.42 -1.14 -9.01
CA GLY A 216 -10.74 -1.10 -9.64
C GLY A 216 -11.73 -0.21 -8.90
N GLY A 217 -11.29 0.94 -8.44
CA GLY A 217 -12.10 1.87 -7.66
C GLY A 217 -12.62 3.05 -8.45
N ALA A 218 -13.53 3.82 -7.85
CA ALA A 218 -13.99 5.08 -8.40
C ALA A 218 -12.84 6.10 -8.49
N ALA A 219 -12.83 6.89 -9.55
CA ALA A 219 -11.89 7.98 -9.71
C ALA A 219 -12.24 9.17 -8.79
N ASP A 220 -11.25 9.73 -8.12
CA ASP A 220 -11.39 10.96 -7.34
C ASP A 220 -11.01 12.17 -8.20
N GLY A 221 -12.01 12.81 -8.80
CA GLY A 221 -11.83 14.00 -9.65
C GLY A 221 -11.14 15.17 -8.92
N ASP A 222 -11.35 15.28 -7.61
CA ASP A 222 -10.87 16.37 -6.76
C ASP A 222 -9.57 16.05 -6.00
N TYR A 223 -8.92 14.94 -6.33
CA TYR A 223 -7.69 14.52 -5.66
C TYR A 223 -6.59 15.61 -5.67
N GLY A 224 -6.54 16.42 -6.74
CA GLY A 224 -5.55 17.50 -6.89
C GLY A 224 -5.58 18.59 -5.81
N GLY A 225 -6.66 18.70 -5.04
CA GLY A 225 -6.78 19.64 -3.91
C GLY A 225 -6.35 19.08 -2.55
N THR A 226 -6.09 17.78 -2.48
CA THR A 226 -5.94 17.06 -1.21
C THR A 226 -4.58 17.25 -0.55
N PRO A 227 -4.47 17.07 0.77
CA PRO A 227 -3.20 16.92 1.48
C PRO A 227 -2.28 15.84 0.87
N ALA A 228 -2.83 14.69 0.45
CA ALA A 228 -2.08 13.62 -0.19
C ALA A 228 -1.41 14.06 -1.50
N PHE A 229 -2.13 14.82 -2.33
CA PHE A 229 -1.57 15.41 -3.55
C PHE A 229 -0.44 16.39 -3.24
N LYS A 230 -0.65 17.28 -2.27
CA LYS A 230 0.36 18.28 -1.85
C LYS A 230 1.61 17.64 -1.28
N ALA A 231 1.44 16.54 -0.55
CA ALA A 231 2.54 15.73 0.00
C ALA A 231 3.20 14.83 -1.05
N LYS A 232 2.72 14.82 -2.29
CA LYS A 232 3.15 13.91 -3.37
C LYS A 232 3.13 12.44 -2.96
N LEU A 233 2.10 12.04 -2.17
CA LEU A 233 1.96 10.67 -1.72
C LEU A 233 1.90 9.71 -2.92
N PRO A 234 2.77 8.68 -3.00
CA PRO A 234 2.81 7.75 -4.11
C PRO A 234 1.50 6.96 -4.26
N VAL A 235 1.06 6.75 -5.50
CA VAL A 235 -0.17 5.99 -5.78
C VAL A 235 0.08 4.93 -6.86
N PHE A 236 -0.27 3.68 -6.53
CA PHE A 236 -0.27 2.57 -7.48
C PHE A 236 -1.70 2.20 -7.86
N PHE A 237 -2.02 2.25 -9.13
CA PHE A 237 -3.33 1.92 -9.65
C PHE A 237 -3.33 0.56 -10.33
N THR A 238 -4.38 -0.22 -10.15
CA THR A 238 -4.68 -1.41 -10.96
C THR A 238 -6.14 -1.40 -11.37
N HIS A 239 -6.44 -1.68 -12.63
CA HIS A 239 -7.80 -1.64 -13.16
C HIS A 239 -8.00 -2.66 -14.27
N GLY A 240 -9.22 -3.14 -14.47
CA GLY A 240 -9.60 -3.89 -15.65
C GLY A 240 -10.16 -2.94 -16.72
N ASP A 241 -9.79 -3.12 -18.00
CA ASP A 241 -10.28 -2.24 -19.06
C ASP A 241 -11.77 -2.43 -19.37
N SER A 242 -12.31 -3.61 -19.04
CA SER A 242 -13.71 -3.99 -19.22
C SER A 242 -14.52 -3.94 -17.91
N ASP A 243 -14.04 -3.13 -16.91
CA ASP A 243 -14.75 -2.91 -15.67
C ASP A 243 -16.08 -2.18 -15.92
N SER A 244 -17.19 -2.87 -15.64
CA SER A 244 -18.55 -2.35 -15.84
C SER A 244 -19.08 -1.51 -14.67
N VAL A 245 -18.35 -1.43 -13.55
CA VAL A 245 -18.75 -0.68 -12.35
C VAL A 245 -18.10 0.69 -12.31
N TYR A 246 -16.80 0.75 -12.54
CA TYR A 246 -16.00 1.98 -12.63
C TYR A 246 -15.16 1.96 -13.89
N GLN A 247 -15.24 3.05 -14.66
CA GLN A 247 -14.51 3.12 -15.92
C GLN A 247 -13.00 3.31 -15.71
N ALA A 248 -12.19 2.46 -16.32
CA ALA A 248 -10.73 2.55 -16.23
C ALA A 248 -10.20 3.91 -16.71
N ASN A 249 -10.80 4.48 -17.77
CA ASN A 249 -10.41 5.75 -18.33
C ASN A 249 -10.52 6.92 -17.35
N ASP A 250 -11.49 6.89 -16.43
CA ASP A 250 -11.62 7.92 -15.40
C ASP A 250 -10.44 7.86 -14.40
N GLN A 251 -10.04 6.65 -13.99
CA GLN A 251 -8.85 6.49 -13.15
C GLN A 251 -7.54 6.81 -13.89
N ILE A 252 -7.43 6.48 -15.18
CA ILE A 252 -6.27 6.85 -16.02
C ILE A 252 -6.16 8.38 -16.11
N ALA A 253 -7.28 9.10 -16.22
CA ALA A 253 -7.27 10.56 -16.21
C ALA A 253 -6.74 11.14 -14.89
N VAL A 254 -7.10 10.56 -13.74
CA VAL A 254 -6.54 10.93 -12.43
C VAL A 254 -5.04 10.62 -12.39
N PHE A 255 -4.64 9.40 -12.74
CA PHE A 255 -3.24 8.98 -12.81
C PHE A 255 -2.38 9.95 -13.63
N ARG A 256 -2.82 10.31 -14.84
CA ARG A 256 -2.09 11.25 -15.72
C ARG A 256 -1.96 12.65 -15.10
N ARG A 257 -3.01 13.13 -14.40
CA ARG A 257 -2.93 14.41 -13.66
C ARG A 257 -1.91 14.35 -12.54
N LEU A 258 -1.84 13.23 -11.80
CA LEU A 258 -0.84 13.01 -10.74
C LEU A 258 0.57 13.07 -11.32
N ARG A 259 0.84 12.32 -12.38
CA ARG A 259 2.15 12.31 -13.04
C ARG A 259 2.56 13.69 -13.55
N LYS A 260 1.65 14.40 -14.23
CA LYS A 260 1.90 15.78 -14.71
C LYS A 260 2.28 16.73 -13.57
N ALA A 261 1.75 16.51 -12.38
CA ALA A 261 2.08 17.29 -11.19
C ALA A 261 3.33 16.80 -10.44
N GLY A 262 4.03 15.79 -10.94
CA GLY A 262 5.22 15.23 -10.32
C GLY A 262 4.91 14.38 -9.07
N VAL A 263 3.68 13.84 -8.95
CA VAL A 263 3.34 12.84 -7.94
C VAL A 263 3.75 11.47 -8.47
N PRO A 264 4.53 10.67 -7.71
CA PRO A 264 4.88 9.32 -8.13
C PRO A 264 3.59 8.49 -8.33
N ALA A 265 3.38 8.00 -9.56
CA ALA A 265 2.21 7.19 -9.86
C ALA A 265 2.54 6.12 -10.89
N ARG A 266 2.01 4.90 -10.68
CA ARG A 266 2.03 3.79 -11.64
C ARG A 266 0.63 3.27 -11.88
N PHE A 267 0.42 2.72 -13.07
CA PHE A 267 -0.86 2.15 -13.49
C PHE A 267 -0.65 0.80 -14.19
N VAL A 268 -1.38 -0.22 -13.76
CA VAL A 268 -1.47 -1.51 -14.45
C VAL A 268 -2.91 -1.72 -14.89
N LEU A 269 -3.10 -1.79 -16.21
CA LEU A 269 -4.38 -2.06 -16.84
C LEU A 269 -4.42 -3.52 -17.30
N PHE A 270 -5.42 -4.26 -16.87
CA PHE A 270 -5.63 -5.65 -17.33
C PHE A 270 -6.56 -5.64 -18.53
N GLN A 271 -6.04 -6.04 -19.70
CA GLN A 271 -6.81 -6.16 -20.94
C GLN A 271 -7.97 -7.15 -20.73
N THR A 272 -9.16 -6.80 -21.17
CA THR A 272 -10.41 -7.55 -20.96
C THR A 272 -10.79 -7.83 -19.49
N GLY A 273 -10.05 -7.26 -18.54
CA GLY A 273 -10.27 -7.46 -17.11
C GLY A 273 -11.57 -6.81 -16.62
N GLY A 274 -12.39 -7.56 -15.90
CA GLY A 274 -13.60 -7.06 -15.24
C GLY A 274 -13.32 -6.45 -13.85
N HIS A 275 -14.38 -6.08 -13.13
CA HIS A 275 -14.33 -5.38 -11.84
C HIS A 275 -13.50 -6.09 -10.74
N GLY A 276 -13.54 -7.42 -10.69
CA GLY A 276 -12.78 -8.20 -9.68
C GLY A 276 -11.32 -8.48 -10.04
N THR A 277 -10.92 -8.22 -11.29
CA THR A 277 -9.59 -8.54 -11.81
C THR A 277 -8.46 -7.85 -11.05
N PRO A 278 -8.53 -6.56 -10.71
CA PRO A 278 -7.47 -5.88 -9.96
C PRO A 278 -7.14 -6.54 -8.62
N VAL A 279 -8.16 -6.94 -7.86
CA VAL A 279 -7.95 -7.61 -6.56
C VAL A 279 -7.30 -8.99 -6.75
N ARG A 280 -7.70 -9.70 -7.80
CA ARG A 280 -7.18 -11.04 -8.13
C ARG A 280 -5.74 -11.01 -8.65
N MET A 281 -5.39 -9.99 -9.45
CA MET A 281 -4.21 -10.02 -10.32
C MET A 281 -3.10 -9.05 -9.90
N THR A 282 -3.33 -8.13 -8.97
CA THR A 282 -2.28 -7.21 -8.49
C THR A 282 -1.07 -7.99 -7.98
N ASP A 283 0.11 -7.76 -8.56
CA ASP A 283 1.37 -8.26 -8.03
C ASP A 283 1.77 -7.45 -6.80
N TRP A 284 1.46 -7.99 -5.62
CA TRP A 284 1.72 -7.33 -4.35
C TRP A 284 3.20 -7.06 -4.10
N ARG A 285 4.08 -7.97 -4.50
CA ARG A 285 5.51 -7.78 -4.27
C ARG A 285 6.07 -6.64 -5.13
N GLU A 286 5.75 -6.62 -6.42
CA GLU A 286 6.14 -5.52 -7.29
C GLU A 286 5.55 -4.19 -6.80
N THR A 287 4.25 -4.18 -6.49
CA THR A 287 3.54 -2.99 -6.01
C THR A 287 4.15 -2.41 -4.75
N LEU A 288 4.39 -3.25 -3.73
CA LEU A 288 4.97 -2.82 -2.46
C LEU A 288 6.43 -2.39 -2.61
N ASN A 289 7.25 -3.13 -3.35
CA ASN A 289 8.65 -2.74 -3.60
C ASN A 289 8.74 -1.40 -4.32
N TRP A 290 7.85 -1.16 -5.28
CA TRP A 290 7.81 0.14 -5.95
C TRP A 290 7.42 1.27 -4.99
N LEU A 291 6.41 1.07 -4.14
CA LEU A 291 5.97 2.08 -3.16
C LEU A 291 7.04 2.36 -2.10
N PHE A 292 7.78 1.34 -1.65
CA PHE A 292 8.86 1.52 -0.66
C PHE A 292 10.12 2.19 -1.23
N ALA A 293 10.24 2.28 -2.55
CA ALA A 293 11.35 2.93 -3.23
C ALA A 293 11.08 4.43 -3.55
N GLN A 294 9.91 4.98 -3.22
CA GLN A 294 9.55 6.39 -3.50
C GLN A 294 9.97 7.35 -2.33
#